data_281d7580f5b4f7179320a09fb362df1d
#
_entry.id   281d7580f5b4f7179320a09fb362df1d
#
_cell.length_a   1.000
_cell.length_b   1.000
_cell.length_c   1.000
_cell.angle_alpha   90.00
_cell.angle_beta   90.00
_cell.angle_gamma   90.00
#
_symmetry.space_group_name_H-M   'P 1'
#
loop_
_entity.id
_entity.type
_entity.pdbx_description
1 polymer ?
#
loop_
_entity_poly.entity_id
_entity_poly.type
_entity_poly.pdbx_seq_one_letter_code
_entity_poly.pdbx_strand_id
1 'polypeptide(L)'
;MHQVTSCIFCSIIQGNAPSVRVYSDNEFIALMDKYPVNYGHTLLVPKVHYNDLLSMPLDLVGRMYCLATNLAKAILLSIKADGFNLGQNNGRAANQIVPHVHVHIIPRYNYDSPNGNWPSRKVASLAELGRIAESIRKSIAEPLSSGYLQ
;
A
#
# COMPACT_ATOMS: atom_id res chain seq x y z
N MET A 1 8.67 18.04 -17.99
CA MET A 1 8.03 16.84 -17.42
C MET A 1 8.69 15.61 -18.02
N HIS A 2 9.54 14.94 -17.29
CA HIS A 2 10.05 13.65 -17.76
C HIS A 2 8.94 12.61 -17.57
N GLN A 3 8.23 12.30 -18.65
CA GLN A 3 7.42 11.09 -18.73
C GLN A 3 8.38 9.91 -18.65
N VAL A 4 8.42 9.22 -17.51
CA VAL A 4 9.09 7.92 -17.40
C VAL A 4 8.15 6.92 -18.07
N THR A 5 8.34 6.74 -19.38
CA THR A 5 7.50 5.91 -20.26
C THR A 5 7.46 4.42 -19.89
N SER A 6 8.17 3.99 -18.84
CA SER A 6 8.27 2.59 -18.40
C SER A 6 7.86 2.36 -16.94
N CYS A 7 7.38 3.36 -16.20
CA CYS A 7 6.97 3.20 -14.80
C CYS A 7 5.54 2.68 -14.69
N ILE A 8 5.39 1.48 -14.09
CA ILE A 8 4.06 0.87 -13.93
C ILE A 8 3.12 1.72 -13.07
N PHE A 9 3.62 2.37 -12.01
CA PHE A 9 2.79 3.23 -11.17
C PHE A 9 2.34 4.50 -11.91
N CYS A 10 3.20 5.12 -12.71
CA CYS A 10 2.80 6.23 -13.58
C CYS A 10 1.71 5.79 -14.57
N SER A 11 1.84 4.62 -15.18
CA SER A 11 0.84 4.05 -16.08
C SER A 11 -0.51 3.82 -15.38
N ILE A 12 -0.49 3.30 -14.16
CA ILE A 12 -1.70 3.09 -13.36
C ILE A 12 -2.36 4.44 -13.00
N ILE A 13 -1.57 5.43 -12.57
CA ILE A 13 -2.05 6.76 -12.20
C ILE A 13 -2.72 7.45 -13.39
N GLN A 14 -2.16 7.27 -14.59
CA GLN A 14 -2.71 7.80 -15.84
C GLN A 14 -3.90 7.00 -16.39
N GLY A 15 -4.24 5.87 -15.81
CA GLY A 15 -5.33 4.99 -16.26
C GLY A 15 -4.95 4.08 -17.44
N ASN A 16 -3.66 3.96 -17.77
CA ASN A 16 -3.16 3.16 -18.89
C ASN A 16 -2.83 1.71 -18.50
N ALA A 17 -2.84 1.39 -17.20
CA ALA A 17 -2.63 0.03 -16.70
C ALA A 17 -3.68 -0.31 -15.64
N PRO A 18 -4.14 -1.59 -15.59
CA PRO A 18 -5.15 -2.02 -14.64
C PRO A 18 -4.60 -2.06 -13.22
N SER A 19 -5.46 -1.75 -12.25
CA SER A 19 -5.16 -1.85 -10.82
C SER A 19 -6.45 -1.95 -10.01
N VAL A 20 -6.33 -2.47 -8.79
CA VAL A 20 -7.43 -2.44 -7.81
C VAL A 20 -7.10 -1.38 -6.77
N ARG A 21 -7.87 -0.30 -6.76
CA ARG A 21 -7.66 0.88 -5.91
C ARG A 21 -8.48 0.78 -4.64
N VAL A 22 -7.89 1.17 -3.52
CA VAL A 22 -8.57 1.28 -2.22
C VAL A 22 -8.77 2.73 -1.78
N TYR A 23 -7.91 3.64 -2.25
CA TYR A 23 -7.94 5.05 -1.91
C TYR A 23 -7.32 5.90 -3.03
N SER A 24 -7.79 7.13 -3.17
CA SER A 24 -7.16 8.14 -4.02
C SER A 24 -7.53 9.53 -3.56
N ASP A 25 -6.54 10.42 -3.49
CA ASP A 25 -6.70 11.85 -3.28
C ASP A 25 -5.88 12.66 -4.30
N ASN A 26 -5.64 13.94 -4.06
CA ASN A 26 -4.87 14.78 -4.98
C ASN A 26 -3.38 14.40 -5.04
N GLU A 27 -2.82 13.85 -3.97
CA GLU A 27 -1.38 13.59 -3.82
C GLU A 27 -1.02 12.11 -3.94
N PHE A 28 -1.92 11.21 -3.50
CA PHE A 28 -1.63 9.78 -3.34
C PHE A 28 -2.70 8.88 -3.96
N ILE A 29 -2.27 7.66 -4.25
CA ILE A 29 -3.12 6.54 -4.60
C ILE A 29 -2.72 5.33 -3.76
N ALA A 30 -3.68 4.56 -3.29
CA ALA A 30 -3.42 3.28 -2.64
C ALA A 30 -4.00 2.14 -3.46
N LEU A 31 -3.17 1.14 -3.71
CA LEU A 31 -3.43 0.01 -4.60
C LEU A 31 -3.29 -1.30 -3.85
N MET A 32 -4.09 -2.30 -4.20
CA MET A 32 -3.83 -3.67 -3.78
C MET A 32 -2.57 -4.20 -4.46
N ASP A 33 -1.66 -4.80 -3.70
CA ASP A 33 -0.52 -5.51 -4.29
C ASP A 33 -1.02 -6.76 -5.03
N LYS A 34 -0.63 -6.90 -6.29
CA LYS A 34 -1.01 -8.04 -7.14
C LYS A 34 -0.37 -9.36 -6.67
N TYR A 35 0.77 -9.26 -6.01
CA TYR A 35 1.52 -10.38 -5.43
C TYR A 35 1.65 -10.20 -3.92
N PRO A 36 0.55 -10.31 -3.16
CA PRO A 36 0.54 -9.96 -1.75
C PRO A 36 1.33 -10.96 -0.90
N VAL A 37 1.97 -10.46 0.15
CA VAL A 37 2.50 -11.30 1.25
C VAL A 37 1.33 -11.95 1.99
N ASN A 38 0.34 -11.13 2.34
CA ASN A 38 -0.97 -11.56 2.83
C ASN A 38 -2.05 -10.77 2.10
N TYR A 39 -3.27 -11.31 2.03
CA TYR A 39 -4.41 -10.59 1.46
C TYR A 39 -4.66 -9.30 2.26
N GLY A 40 -4.84 -8.20 1.54
CA GLY A 40 -4.90 -6.86 2.12
C GLY A 40 -3.58 -6.09 2.02
N HIS A 41 -2.50 -6.70 1.55
CA HIS A 41 -1.24 -6.02 1.25
C HIS A 41 -1.49 -4.88 0.27
N THR A 42 -1.27 -3.65 0.74
CA THR A 42 -1.58 -2.42 0.03
C THR A 42 -0.30 -1.63 -0.23
N LEU A 43 -0.24 -0.98 -1.37
CA LEU A 43 0.84 -0.09 -1.78
C LEU A 43 0.31 1.35 -1.77
N LEU A 44 0.94 2.22 -1.01
CA LEU A 44 0.68 3.66 -1.02
C LEU A 44 1.72 4.36 -1.88
N VAL A 45 1.27 5.06 -2.91
CA VAL A 45 2.11 5.62 -3.98
C VAL A 45 1.80 7.10 -4.17
N PRO A 46 2.81 8.00 -4.17
CA PRO A 46 2.60 9.39 -4.56
C PRO A 46 2.28 9.47 -6.05
N LYS A 47 1.32 10.35 -6.42
CA LYS A 47 0.92 10.54 -7.82
C LYS A 47 2.01 11.21 -8.65
N VAL A 48 2.81 12.08 -8.04
CA VAL A 48 4.01 12.62 -8.66
C VAL A 48 5.12 11.56 -8.58
N HIS A 49 5.84 11.39 -9.69
CA HIS A 49 6.93 10.42 -9.74
C HIS A 49 8.16 10.91 -8.96
N TYR A 50 8.53 10.16 -7.95
CA TYR A 50 9.80 10.30 -7.23
C TYR A 50 10.51 8.96 -7.26
N ASN A 51 11.79 8.93 -7.61
CA ASN A 51 12.55 7.68 -7.73
C ASN A 51 12.71 6.98 -6.37
N ASP A 52 13.02 7.75 -5.34
CA ASP A 52 13.21 7.28 -3.97
C ASP A 52 12.76 8.35 -2.97
N LEU A 53 12.81 8.01 -1.69
CA LEU A 53 12.38 8.89 -0.61
C LEU A 53 13.18 10.19 -0.52
N LEU A 54 14.47 10.14 -0.89
CA LEU A 54 15.36 11.31 -0.81
C LEU A 54 15.00 12.38 -1.84
N SER A 55 14.30 12.01 -2.91
CA SER A 55 13.84 12.94 -3.95
C SER A 55 12.49 13.58 -3.63
N MET A 56 11.80 13.14 -2.57
CA MET A 56 10.51 13.70 -2.15
C MET A 56 10.67 14.93 -1.24
N PRO A 57 9.78 15.93 -1.34
CA PRO A 57 9.67 16.96 -0.30
C PRO A 57 9.35 16.36 1.07
N LEU A 58 10.03 16.82 2.13
CA LEU A 58 9.89 16.26 3.48
C LEU A 58 8.45 16.36 4.05
N ASP A 59 7.75 17.44 3.75
CA ASP A 59 6.36 17.61 4.17
C ASP A 59 5.42 16.61 3.47
N LEU A 60 5.70 16.27 2.20
CA LEU A 60 4.96 15.24 1.49
C LEU A 60 5.24 13.85 2.05
N VAL A 61 6.50 13.57 2.44
CA VAL A 61 6.87 12.33 3.15
C VAL A 61 6.06 12.20 4.45
N GLY A 62 5.96 13.29 5.23
CA GLY A 62 5.17 13.32 6.45
C GLY A 62 3.70 13.00 6.21
N ARG A 63 3.07 13.64 5.21
CA ARG A 63 1.67 13.35 4.84
C ARG A 63 1.47 11.92 4.36
N MET A 64 2.42 11.38 3.60
CA MET A 64 2.38 9.98 3.13
C MET A 64 2.34 8.99 4.29
N TYR A 65 3.19 9.14 5.30
CA TYR A 65 3.23 8.24 6.45
C TYR A 65 2.04 8.42 7.40
N CYS A 66 1.50 9.65 7.54
CA CYS A 66 0.23 9.87 8.22
C CYS A 66 -0.91 9.12 7.54
N LEU A 67 -1.01 9.22 6.22
CA LEU A 67 -2.01 8.48 5.43
C LEU A 67 -1.80 6.97 5.52
N ALA A 68 -0.56 6.49 5.43
CA ALA A 68 -0.24 5.07 5.59
C ALA A 68 -0.73 4.51 6.94
N THR A 69 -0.58 5.27 8.01
CA THR A 69 -1.07 4.89 9.35
C THR A 69 -2.60 4.79 9.39
N ASN A 70 -3.30 5.73 8.77
CA ASN A 70 -4.76 5.69 8.70
C ASN A 70 -5.27 4.53 7.84
N LEU A 71 -4.61 4.27 6.71
CA LEU A 71 -4.93 3.12 5.86
C LEU A 71 -4.67 1.80 6.59
N ALA A 72 -3.59 1.70 7.34
CA ALA A 72 -3.28 0.50 8.14
C ALA A 72 -4.41 0.19 9.13
N LYS A 73 -4.95 1.19 9.83
CA LYS A 73 -6.11 1.00 10.73
C LYS A 73 -7.32 0.41 9.97
N ALA A 74 -7.66 1.00 8.83
CA ALA A 74 -8.79 0.54 8.02
C ALA A 74 -8.58 -0.90 7.52
N ILE A 75 -7.36 -1.24 7.08
CA ILE A 75 -7.00 -2.57 6.62
C ILE A 75 -7.15 -3.58 7.77
N LEU A 76 -6.55 -3.32 8.92
CA LEU A 76 -6.62 -4.23 10.07
C LEU A 76 -8.06 -4.50 10.49
N LEU A 77 -8.90 -3.48 10.55
CA LEU A 77 -10.31 -3.61 10.90
C LEU A 77 -11.08 -4.44 9.88
N SER A 78 -10.85 -4.20 8.58
CA SER A 78 -11.61 -4.84 7.51
C SER A 78 -11.31 -6.33 7.36
N ILE A 79 -10.08 -6.76 7.61
CA ILE A 79 -9.63 -8.15 7.41
C ILE A 79 -9.25 -8.86 8.72
N LYS A 80 -9.45 -8.22 9.86
CA LYS A 80 -9.17 -8.76 11.21
C LYS A 80 -7.73 -9.27 11.34
N ALA A 81 -6.77 -8.47 10.87
CA ALA A 81 -5.34 -8.78 11.04
C ALA A 81 -4.88 -8.48 12.47
N ASP A 82 -3.89 -9.24 12.94
CA ASP A 82 -3.33 -9.10 14.29
C ASP A 82 -2.28 -7.98 14.38
N GLY A 83 -1.68 -7.60 13.27
CA GLY A 83 -0.66 -6.56 13.18
C GLY A 83 -0.36 -6.20 11.74
N PHE A 84 0.63 -5.35 11.53
CA PHE A 84 1.07 -4.98 10.18
C PHE A 84 2.55 -4.60 10.15
N ASN A 85 3.16 -4.80 8.99
CA ASN A 85 4.46 -4.21 8.66
C ASN A 85 4.24 -3.00 7.76
N LEU A 86 4.95 -1.93 8.05
CA LEU A 86 5.05 -0.75 7.22
C LEU A 86 6.48 -0.67 6.71
N GLY A 87 6.68 -0.71 5.41
CA GLY A 87 8.01 -0.75 4.85
C GLY A 87 8.14 -0.06 3.51
N GLN A 88 9.34 0.45 3.24
CA GLN A 88 9.69 1.11 2.00
C GLN A 88 11.14 0.80 1.65
N ASN A 89 11.41 0.53 0.39
CA ASN A 89 12.75 0.26 -0.12
C ASN A 89 13.21 1.44 -0.98
N ASN A 90 14.46 1.85 -0.79
CA ASN A 90 15.09 2.94 -1.54
C ASN A 90 16.39 2.44 -2.19
N GLY A 91 16.40 2.40 -3.53
CA GLY A 91 17.51 1.92 -4.33
C GLY A 91 17.57 0.39 -4.51
N ARG A 92 18.24 -0.05 -5.56
CA ARG A 92 18.32 -1.48 -5.93
C ARG A 92 19.00 -2.34 -4.86
N ALA A 93 20.03 -1.81 -4.20
CA ALA A 93 20.72 -2.51 -3.11
C ALA A 93 19.80 -2.81 -1.92
N ALA A 94 18.72 -2.04 -1.75
CA ALA A 94 17.70 -2.23 -0.74
C ALA A 94 16.42 -2.90 -1.28
N ASN A 95 16.51 -3.60 -2.40
CA ASN A 95 15.40 -4.32 -3.06
C ASN A 95 14.24 -3.43 -3.55
N GLN A 96 14.51 -2.18 -3.91
CA GLN A 96 13.54 -1.38 -4.65
C GLN A 96 13.46 -1.88 -6.10
N ILE A 97 12.37 -2.56 -6.43
CA ILE A 97 12.16 -3.13 -7.77
C ILE A 97 11.63 -2.07 -8.73
N VAL A 98 10.64 -1.29 -8.30
CA VAL A 98 10.07 -0.21 -9.10
C VAL A 98 10.67 1.12 -8.62
N PRO A 99 11.37 1.87 -9.49
CA PRO A 99 11.96 3.17 -9.13
C PRO A 99 10.92 4.30 -9.11
N HIS A 100 9.94 4.15 -8.27
CA HIS A 100 8.89 5.09 -7.92
C HIS A 100 8.54 4.82 -6.46
N VAL A 101 8.59 5.83 -5.62
CA VAL A 101 8.32 5.69 -4.17
C VAL A 101 7.00 4.98 -3.94
N HIS A 102 7.03 3.95 -3.12
CA HIS A 102 5.84 3.25 -2.66
C HIS A 102 6.07 2.66 -1.27
N VAL A 103 5.08 2.81 -0.42
CA VAL A 103 5.07 2.26 0.94
C VAL A 103 4.22 1.01 0.95
N HIS A 104 4.79 -0.09 1.43
CA HIS A 104 4.05 -1.33 1.67
C HIS A 104 3.35 -1.26 3.01
N ILE A 105 2.06 -1.58 3.03
CA ILE A 105 1.27 -1.84 4.22
C ILE A 105 0.88 -3.31 4.18
N ILE A 106 1.50 -4.13 5.02
CA ILE A 106 1.37 -5.59 4.96
C ILE A 106 0.68 -6.07 6.22
N PRO A 107 -0.58 -6.52 6.14
CA PRO A 107 -1.26 -7.12 7.29
C PRO A 107 -0.60 -8.44 7.67
N ARG A 108 -0.51 -8.69 8.97
CA ARG A 108 0.13 -9.88 9.53
C ARG A 108 -0.81 -10.57 10.51
N TYR A 109 -0.64 -11.89 10.60
CA TYR A 109 -1.40 -12.76 11.51
C TYR A 109 -0.43 -13.52 12.41
N ASN A 110 -0.83 -13.79 13.66
CA ASN A 110 0.02 -14.47 14.65
C ASN A 110 0.54 -15.84 14.19
N TYR A 111 -0.15 -16.48 13.26
CA TYR A 111 0.18 -17.81 12.72
C TYR A 111 0.91 -17.78 11.37
N ASP A 112 1.11 -16.61 10.75
CA ASP A 112 1.61 -16.53 9.37
C ASP A 112 3.13 -16.69 9.23
N SER A 113 3.86 -16.71 10.34
CA SER A 113 5.33 -16.76 10.37
C SER A 113 5.85 -17.72 11.46
N PRO A 114 5.45 -19.01 11.41
CA PRO A 114 5.75 -19.95 12.50
C PRO A 114 7.25 -20.17 12.73
N ASN A 115 8.09 -19.94 11.72
CA ASN A 115 9.54 -20.10 11.78
C ASN A 115 10.30 -18.76 11.70
N GLY A 116 9.62 -17.63 11.97
CA GLY A 116 10.21 -16.30 11.88
C GLY A 116 10.44 -15.78 10.44
N ASN A 117 10.16 -16.59 9.43
CA ASN A 117 10.24 -16.17 8.03
C ASN A 117 8.93 -15.51 7.59
N TRP A 118 9.05 -14.54 6.70
CA TRP A 118 7.89 -13.93 6.08
C TRP A 118 7.16 -14.95 5.19
N PRO A 119 5.82 -14.88 5.11
CA PRO A 119 5.07 -15.70 4.18
C PRO A 119 5.53 -15.46 2.74
N SER A 120 5.51 -16.51 1.92
CA SER A 120 5.76 -16.40 0.49
C SER A 120 4.69 -15.53 -0.17
N ARG A 121 5.09 -14.75 -1.17
CA ARG A 121 4.13 -13.98 -1.95
C ARG A 121 3.14 -14.88 -2.67
N LYS A 122 1.89 -14.45 -2.71
CA LYS A 122 0.79 -15.14 -3.37
C LYS A 122 0.53 -14.55 -4.75
N VAL A 123 -0.18 -15.27 -5.59
CA VAL A 123 -0.77 -14.72 -6.82
C VAL A 123 -2.26 -14.56 -6.56
N ALA A 124 -2.72 -13.32 -6.49
CA ALA A 124 -4.13 -13.02 -6.25
C ALA A 124 -4.85 -12.69 -7.56
N SER A 125 -6.06 -13.20 -7.72
CA SER A 125 -6.93 -12.83 -8.84
C SER A 125 -7.49 -11.41 -8.66
N LEU A 126 -7.84 -10.75 -9.76
CA LEU A 126 -8.50 -9.44 -9.70
C LEU A 126 -9.81 -9.48 -8.90
N ALA A 127 -10.54 -10.59 -8.97
CA ALA A 127 -11.79 -10.76 -8.22
C ALA A 127 -11.53 -10.82 -6.71
N GLU A 128 -10.50 -11.54 -6.25
CA GLU A 128 -10.10 -11.60 -4.84
C GLU A 128 -9.64 -10.23 -4.34
N LEU A 129 -8.77 -9.57 -5.10
CA LEU A 129 -8.30 -8.21 -4.77
C LEU A 129 -9.47 -7.22 -4.70
N GLY A 130 -10.42 -7.32 -5.62
CA GLY A 130 -11.62 -6.46 -5.66
C GLY A 130 -12.50 -6.61 -4.43
N ARG A 131 -12.75 -7.83 -3.97
CA ARG A 131 -13.53 -8.09 -2.75
C ARG A 131 -12.86 -7.51 -1.50
N ILE A 132 -11.56 -7.71 -1.37
CA ILE A 132 -10.78 -7.19 -0.23
C ILE A 132 -10.75 -5.66 -0.27
N ALA A 133 -10.50 -5.07 -1.44
CA ALA A 133 -10.51 -3.63 -1.63
C ALA A 133 -11.85 -3.00 -1.27
N GLU A 134 -12.96 -3.62 -1.61
CA GLU A 134 -14.29 -3.13 -1.25
C GLU A 134 -14.48 -3.11 0.27
N SER A 135 -14.06 -4.16 0.98
CA SER A 135 -14.10 -4.21 2.44
C SER A 135 -13.24 -3.11 3.07
N ILE A 136 -12.05 -2.87 2.55
CA ILE A 136 -11.16 -1.81 3.03
C ILE A 136 -11.78 -0.43 2.78
N ARG A 137 -12.32 -0.19 1.59
CA ARG A 137 -12.98 1.09 1.25
C ARG A 137 -14.14 1.41 2.19
N LYS A 138 -14.93 0.42 2.57
CA LYS A 138 -16.01 0.57 3.57
C LYS A 138 -15.45 1.00 4.92
N SER A 139 -14.36 0.39 5.38
CA SER A 139 -13.70 0.75 6.64
C SER A 139 -13.07 2.15 6.63
N ILE A 140 -12.61 2.64 5.48
CA ILE A 140 -12.11 4.02 5.33
C ILE A 140 -13.27 5.03 5.45
N ALA A 141 -14.43 4.73 4.87
CA ALA A 141 -15.59 5.62 4.85
C ALA A 141 -16.31 5.72 6.20
N GLU A 142 -16.19 4.71 7.08
CA GLU A 142 -16.78 4.73 8.41
C GLU A 142 -15.92 5.58 9.35
N PRO A 143 -16.51 6.57 10.09
CA PRO A 143 -15.77 7.29 11.11
C PRO A 143 -15.32 6.29 12.18
N LEU A 144 -14.02 6.25 12.44
CA LEU A 144 -13.43 5.40 13.48
C LEU A 144 -14.13 5.72 14.80
N SER A 145 -14.98 4.80 15.27
CA SER A 145 -15.51 4.86 16.62
C SER A 145 -14.31 4.86 17.58
N SER A 146 -14.33 5.78 18.54
CA SER A 146 -13.26 6.15 19.46
C SER A 146 -12.73 5.05 20.40
N GLY A 147 -12.71 3.78 19.95
CA GLY A 147 -12.41 2.60 20.76
C GLY A 147 -10.95 2.14 20.79
N TYR A 148 -10.02 2.81 20.12
CA TYR A 148 -8.62 2.38 20.03
C TYR A 148 -7.61 3.35 20.71
N LEU A 149 -8.07 4.15 21.67
CA LEU A 149 -7.21 4.92 22.57
C LEU A 149 -7.32 4.34 23.98
N GLN A 150 -6.81 3.16 24.20
CA GLN A 150 -6.41 2.67 25.54
C GLN A 150 -5.14 1.84 25.38
#